data_5d8026465107515562530eb57e5c8dd2
#
_entry.id   5d8026465107515562530eb57e5c8dd2
#
_cell.length_a   1.000
_cell.length_b   1.000
_cell.length_c   1.000
_cell.angle_alpha   90.00
_cell.angle_beta   90.00
_cell.angle_gamma   90.00
#
_symmetry.space_group_name_H-M   'P 1'
#
loop_
_entity.id
_entity.type
_entity.pdbx_description
1 polymer ?
#
loop_
_entity_poly.entity_id
_entity_poly.type
_entity_poly.pdbx_seq_one_letter_code
_entity_poly.pdbx_strand_id
1 'polypeptide(L)'
;MKTVFITYDQAHHDGVVEALSSSLCRGYTLLPEVAGKGSLSGDPHLGTHAWPALNEAVLTICDDNKVEPLLTRLKKLDVENPMLGLRAFVWNVEQTI
;
A
#
# COMPACT_ATOMS: atom_id res chain seq x y z
N MET A 1 6.07 17.57 -3.61
CA MET A 1 5.26 16.80 -2.66
C MET A 1 4.35 15.85 -3.42
N LYS A 2 4.37 14.59 -3.05
CA LYS A 2 3.62 13.52 -3.72
C LYS A 2 2.74 12.79 -2.75
N THR A 3 1.61 12.29 -3.24
CA THR A 3 0.81 11.29 -2.52
C THR A 3 1.20 9.91 -3.04
N VAL A 4 1.39 8.97 -2.12
CA VAL A 4 1.52 7.54 -2.47
C VAL A 4 0.33 6.82 -1.83
N PHE A 5 -0.47 6.19 -2.68
CA PHE A 5 -1.63 5.40 -2.26
C PHE A 5 -1.27 3.92 -2.42
N ILE A 6 -1.31 3.19 -1.32
CA ILE A 6 -0.86 1.81 -1.25
C ILE A 6 -2.04 0.93 -0.86
N THR A 7 -2.32 -0.11 -1.65
CA THR A 7 -3.35 -1.10 -1.32
C THR A 7 -2.71 -2.48 -1.27
N TYR A 8 -3.07 -3.28 -0.29
CA TYR A 8 -2.39 -4.55 -0.05
C TYR A 8 -3.24 -5.47 0.84
N ASP A 9 -2.94 -6.76 0.77
CA ASP A 9 -3.50 -7.73 1.71
C ASP A 9 -3.00 -7.44 3.13
N GLN A 10 -3.87 -7.62 4.13
CA GLN A 10 -3.53 -7.37 5.54
C GLN A 10 -2.26 -8.11 6.00
N ALA A 11 -1.91 -9.22 5.35
CA ALA A 11 -0.68 -9.95 5.66
C ALA A 11 0.57 -9.12 5.40
N HIS A 12 0.48 -8.08 4.56
CA HIS A 12 1.59 -7.15 4.30
C HIS A 12 1.66 -5.98 5.29
N HIS A 13 0.76 -5.91 6.28
CA HIS A 13 0.69 -4.76 7.19
C HIS A 13 2.07 -4.37 7.76
N ASP A 14 2.74 -5.32 8.40
CA ASP A 14 4.03 -5.04 9.04
C ASP A 14 5.09 -4.62 8.03
N GLY A 15 5.12 -5.28 6.87
CA GLY A 15 6.06 -4.95 5.80
C GLY A 15 5.85 -3.56 5.23
N VAL A 16 4.60 -3.15 5.05
CA VAL A 16 4.26 -1.81 4.56
C VAL A 16 4.62 -0.74 5.58
N VAL A 17 4.30 -0.95 6.85
CA VAL A 17 4.66 -0.02 7.93
C VAL A 17 6.19 0.12 8.03
N GLU A 18 6.91 -0.98 7.92
CA GLU A 18 8.39 -0.96 7.90
C GLU A 18 8.92 -0.19 6.70
N ALA A 19 8.33 -0.38 5.51
CA ALA A 19 8.73 0.35 4.32
C ALA A 19 8.54 1.87 4.47
N LEU A 20 7.41 2.27 5.06
CA LEU A 20 7.12 3.69 5.35
C LEU A 20 8.15 4.26 6.30
N SER A 21 8.44 3.57 7.39
CA SER A 21 9.39 4.01 8.40
C SER A 21 10.80 4.13 7.83
N SER A 22 11.25 3.10 7.11
CA SER A 22 12.61 3.06 6.53
C SER A 22 12.80 4.10 5.43
N SER A 23 11.71 4.51 4.78
CA SER A 23 11.75 5.56 3.75
C SER A 23 11.50 6.95 4.31
N LEU A 24 11.39 7.08 5.63
CA LEU A 24 11.11 8.33 6.34
C LEU A 24 9.76 8.96 5.96
N CYS A 25 8.82 8.15 5.53
CA CYS A 25 7.43 8.55 5.28
C CYS A 25 6.60 8.28 6.53
N ARG A 26 6.84 9.07 7.58
CA ARG A 26 6.31 8.80 8.92
C ARG A 26 4.85 9.20 9.10
N GLY A 27 4.38 10.18 8.31
CA GLY A 27 2.98 10.59 8.36
C GLY A 27 2.17 9.81 7.33
N TYR A 28 1.16 9.09 7.79
CA TYR A 28 0.29 8.36 6.89
C TYR A 28 -1.10 8.18 7.50
N THR A 29 -2.08 7.95 6.62
CA THR A 29 -3.44 7.59 7.02
C THR A 29 -3.67 6.13 6.66
N LEU A 30 -4.06 5.33 7.64
CA LEU A 30 -4.38 3.93 7.46
C LEU A 30 -5.88 3.75 7.31
N LEU A 31 -6.28 3.01 6.28
CA LEU A 31 -7.65 2.58 6.05
C LEU A 31 -7.68 1.06 6.26
N PRO A 32 -8.08 0.59 7.45
CA PRO A 32 -8.12 -0.84 7.72
C PRO A 32 -9.38 -1.47 7.11
N GLU A 33 -9.31 -2.77 6.86
CA GLU A 33 -10.47 -3.58 6.49
C GLU A 33 -11.20 -3.06 5.25
N VAL A 34 -10.45 -2.86 4.15
CA VAL A 34 -11.05 -2.48 2.86
C VAL A 34 -11.18 -3.71 1.97
N ALA A 35 -12.30 -3.81 1.27
CA ALA A 35 -12.51 -4.87 0.30
C ALA A 35 -11.83 -4.50 -1.03
N GLY A 36 -11.30 -5.50 -1.73
CA GLY A 36 -10.68 -5.24 -3.01
C GLY A 36 -10.18 -6.50 -3.70
N LYS A 37 -9.73 -6.30 -4.93
CA LYS A 37 -9.09 -7.33 -5.74
C LYS A 37 -7.87 -6.69 -6.40
N GLY A 38 -6.67 -7.16 -6.02
CA GLY A 38 -5.41 -6.53 -6.42
C GLY A 38 -4.99 -6.78 -7.85
N SER A 39 -5.57 -7.79 -8.52
CA SER A 39 -5.27 -8.11 -9.91
C SER A 39 -6.45 -8.83 -10.55
N LEU A 40 -6.47 -8.87 -11.90
CA LEU A 40 -7.55 -9.56 -12.63
C LEU A 40 -7.61 -11.04 -12.30
N SER A 41 -6.47 -11.67 -12.03
CA SER A 41 -6.36 -13.11 -11.75
C SER A 41 -6.21 -13.46 -10.28
N GLY A 42 -6.11 -12.45 -9.42
CA GLY A 42 -5.96 -12.65 -7.98
C GLY A 42 -7.30 -12.93 -7.30
N ASP A 43 -7.24 -13.50 -6.10
CA ASP A 43 -8.43 -13.72 -5.29
C ASP A 43 -8.98 -12.40 -4.78
N PRO A 44 -10.30 -12.20 -4.78
CA PRO A 44 -10.91 -11.02 -4.15
C PRO A 44 -10.70 -11.02 -2.64
N HIS A 45 -10.44 -9.83 -2.07
CA HIS A 45 -10.26 -9.64 -0.63
C HIS A 45 -11.46 -8.88 -0.07
N LEU A 46 -12.54 -9.60 0.19
CA LEU A 46 -13.84 -9.03 0.52
C LEU A 46 -14.23 -9.15 1.98
N GLY A 47 -13.46 -9.94 2.76
CA GLY A 47 -13.78 -10.17 4.17
C GLY A 47 -15.06 -10.99 4.39
N THR A 48 -15.52 -11.72 3.38
CA THR A 48 -16.70 -12.58 3.47
C THR A 48 -16.32 -14.00 3.83
N HIS A 49 -17.31 -14.85 4.11
CA HIS A 49 -17.06 -16.26 4.41
C HIS A 49 -16.33 -16.98 3.27
N ALA A 50 -16.67 -16.68 2.01
CA ALA A 50 -16.02 -17.28 0.83
C ALA A 50 -14.67 -16.64 0.53
N TRP A 51 -14.49 -15.36 0.86
CA TRP A 51 -13.27 -14.59 0.62
C TRP A 51 -12.86 -13.86 1.90
N PRO A 52 -12.30 -14.60 2.90
CA PRO A 52 -12.06 -14.04 4.22
C PRO A 52 -10.90 -13.04 4.29
N ALA A 53 -10.00 -13.04 3.33
CA ALA A 53 -8.89 -12.10 3.31
C ALA A 53 -9.40 -10.67 3.13
N LEU A 54 -8.76 -9.74 3.84
CA LEU A 54 -9.05 -8.31 3.78
C LEU A 54 -7.84 -7.55 3.29
N ASN A 55 -8.10 -6.45 2.60
CA ASN A 55 -7.06 -5.48 2.26
C ASN A 55 -7.00 -4.38 3.30
N GLU A 56 -5.88 -3.70 3.30
CA GLU A 56 -5.67 -2.40 3.92
C GLU A 56 -5.25 -1.41 2.86
N ALA A 57 -5.39 -0.13 3.15
CA ALA A 57 -4.87 0.92 2.31
C ALA A 57 -4.16 1.96 3.16
N VAL A 58 -3.11 2.54 2.61
CA VAL A 58 -2.36 3.63 3.23
C VAL A 58 -2.26 4.78 2.25
N LEU A 59 -2.52 5.99 2.75
CA LEU A 59 -2.18 7.23 2.05
C LEU A 59 -1.05 7.89 2.81
N THR A 60 0.06 8.15 2.13
CA THR A 60 1.15 8.95 2.69
C THR A 60 1.47 10.10 1.73
N ILE A 61 1.79 11.24 2.30
CA ILE A 61 2.20 12.41 1.53
C ILE A 61 3.63 12.71 1.94
N CYS A 62 4.55 12.74 0.98
CA CYS A 62 5.96 12.86 1.25
C CYS A 62 6.66 13.71 0.20
N ASP A 63 7.90 14.10 0.52
CA ASP A 63 8.75 14.81 -0.41
C ASP A 63 9.07 13.92 -1.61
N ASP A 64 9.29 14.54 -2.76
CA ASP A 64 9.53 13.85 -4.02
C ASP A 64 10.69 12.85 -3.91
N ASN A 65 11.75 13.19 -3.17
CA ASN A 65 12.93 12.34 -3.03
C ASN A 65 12.72 11.09 -2.17
N LYS A 66 11.57 10.96 -1.51
CA LYS A 66 11.25 9.78 -0.70
C LYS A 66 10.43 8.75 -1.46
N VAL A 67 9.91 9.11 -2.64
CA VAL A 67 9.02 8.24 -3.41
C VAL A 67 9.75 6.99 -3.90
N GLU A 68 10.89 7.14 -4.58
CA GLU A 68 11.61 6.01 -5.15
C GLU A 68 12.09 5.00 -4.08
N PRO A 69 12.68 5.44 -2.96
CA PRO A 69 13.02 4.50 -1.89
C PRO A 69 11.82 3.72 -1.36
N LEU A 70 10.67 4.40 -1.20
CA LEU A 70 9.45 3.76 -0.75
C LEU A 70 8.95 2.73 -1.78
N LEU A 71 8.85 3.12 -3.05
CA LEU A 71 8.38 2.21 -4.10
C LEU A 71 9.30 0.99 -4.24
N THR A 72 10.60 1.17 -4.10
CA THR A 72 11.57 0.06 -4.17
C THR A 72 11.30 -0.96 -3.07
N ARG A 73 11.05 -0.50 -1.84
CA ARG A 73 10.74 -1.39 -0.72
C ARG A 73 9.40 -2.10 -0.90
N LEU A 74 8.40 -1.38 -1.38
CA LEU A 74 7.07 -1.95 -1.64
C LEU A 74 7.12 -3.00 -2.75
N LYS A 75 7.88 -2.71 -3.81
CA LYS A 75 8.06 -3.66 -4.92
C LYS A 75 8.70 -4.96 -4.44
N LYS A 76 9.65 -4.88 -3.52
CA LYS A 76 10.27 -6.06 -2.93
C LYS A 76 9.23 -6.94 -2.22
N LEU A 77 8.34 -6.34 -1.46
CA LEU A 77 7.25 -7.06 -0.80
C LEU A 77 6.34 -7.75 -1.82
N ASP A 78 5.99 -7.05 -2.90
CA ASP A 78 5.13 -7.61 -3.94
C ASP A 78 5.80 -8.78 -4.66
N VAL A 79 7.08 -8.66 -4.98
CA VAL A 79 7.84 -9.73 -5.66
C VAL A 79 7.93 -10.98 -4.79
N GLU A 80 8.07 -10.83 -3.48
CA GLU A 80 8.14 -11.96 -2.54
C GLU A 80 6.80 -12.69 -2.42
N ASN A 81 5.68 -11.98 -2.60
CA ASN A 81 4.34 -12.53 -2.45
C ASN A 81 3.39 -11.95 -3.50
N PRO A 82 3.59 -12.25 -4.79
CA PRO A 82 2.86 -11.57 -5.87
C PRO A 82 1.36 -11.82 -5.86
N MET A 83 0.90 -12.91 -5.27
CA MET A 83 -0.52 -13.26 -5.24
C MET A 83 -1.31 -12.44 -4.22
N LEU A 84 -0.63 -11.73 -3.32
CA LEU A 84 -1.30 -10.88 -2.34
C LEU A 84 -1.72 -9.51 -2.90
N GLY A 85 -1.29 -9.17 -4.12
CA GLY A 85 -1.86 -8.05 -4.86
C GLY A 85 -1.49 -6.66 -4.37
N LEU A 86 -0.28 -6.46 -3.81
CA LEU A 86 0.18 -5.14 -3.40
C LEU A 86 0.32 -4.21 -4.60
N ARG A 87 -0.25 -3.01 -4.49
CA ARG A 87 -0.16 -1.96 -5.51
C ARG A 87 0.11 -0.62 -4.85
N ALA A 88 0.82 0.24 -5.56
CA ALA A 88 1.08 1.60 -5.12
C ALA A 88 0.95 2.55 -6.31
N PHE A 89 0.32 3.69 -6.08
CA PHE A 89 0.09 4.72 -7.08
C PHE A 89 0.59 6.05 -6.55
N VAL A 90 1.18 6.85 -7.42
CA VAL A 90 1.77 8.13 -7.04
C VAL A 90 1.17 9.24 -7.87
N TRP A 91 0.79 10.35 -7.23
CA TRP A 91 0.37 11.55 -7.94
C TRP A 91 0.81 12.82 -7.20
N ASN A 92 0.77 13.94 -7.90
CA ASN A 92 1.17 15.23 -7.35
C ASN A 92 0.11 15.75 -6.37
N VAL A 93 0.59 16.37 -5.29
CA VAL A 93 -0.25 17.18 -4.41
C VAL A 93 -0.22 18.63 -4.93
N GLU A 94 -1.36 19.13 -5.37
CA GLU A 94 -1.45 20.47 -5.92
C GLU A 94 -1.50 21.53 -4.81
N GLN A 95 -2.25 21.26 -3.74
CA GLN A 95 -2.43 22.19 -2.64
C GLN A 95 -2.57 21.41 -1.33
N THR A 96 -2.15 22.02 -0.24
CA THR A 96 -2.32 21.47 1.10
C THR A 96 -2.55 22.60 2.10
N ILE A 97 -3.11 22.27 3.23
CA ILE A 97 -3.22 23.22 4.35
C ILE A 97 -2.13 22.94 5.37
#